data_9670f7f7411f06056884201486b2380a
#
_entry.id   9670f7f7411f06056884201486b2380a
#
_cell.length_a   1.000
_cell.length_b   1.000
_cell.length_c   1.000
_cell.angle_alpha   90.00
_cell.angle_beta   90.00
_cell.angle_gamma   90.00
#
_symmetry.space_group_name_H-M   'P 1'
#
loop_
_entity.id
_entity.type
_entity.pdbx_description
1 polymer ?
#
loop_
_entity_poly.entity_id
_entity_poly.type
_entity_poly.pdbx_seq_one_letter_code
_entity_poly.pdbx_strand_id
1 'polypeptide(L)'
;MKRRVLCMLLVLAMAVTCLAGCNRKKSVRVVIGSSSTSGDSYLIADTVTRYLAEEMGWDAKVDPVGAAEMFEIIRNDKGKGDTIAIFHDMMYLGVVFGTYGEEYALENITVGPRVAQNPGCCFAAKADAPYNTLVEAAEYLKANPDAEIRVACENGSVSTLCYLAYYNWVLDSYGQEVADQLRVIAAGVTSEKRQMLWDGNVDIIFDDYYGIQQYVGVDDKQLAMKCVGLLDEIEGAVDAPTYAEQGITFNGEPFALSKDFLVYYPQNIDADFAKAVDAAAAKVCENESFKSDMAKLNYRGAYLDSSAAKDFIYNKRTEMTQLIE
;
A
#
# COMPACT_ATOMS: atom_id res chain seq x y z
N MET A 1 32.30 -56.16 28.98
CA MET A 1 31.38 -55.16 29.49
C MET A 1 31.70 -53.73 29.02
N LYS A 2 32.90 -53.20 29.16
CA LYS A 2 33.28 -51.81 28.82
C LYS A 2 32.98 -51.40 27.34
N ARG A 3 33.21 -52.29 26.37
CA ARG A 3 32.93 -52.01 24.93
C ARG A 3 31.40 -51.89 24.63
N ARG A 4 30.57 -52.71 25.30
CA ARG A 4 29.11 -52.65 25.10
C ARG A 4 28.50 -51.39 25.71
N VAL A 5 29.05 -50.93 26.84
CA VAL A 5 28.62 -49.68 27.48
C VAL A 5 29.04 -48.46 26.63
N LEU A 6 30.22 -48.48 26.04
CA LEU A 6 30.70 -47.44 25.16
C LEU A 6 29.84 -47.31 23.86
N CYS A 7 29.45 -48.47 23.26
CA CYS A 7 28.56 -48.48 22.12
C CYS A 7 27.15 -47.98 22.47
N MET A 8 26.59 -48.31 23.64
CA MET A 8 25.31 -47.78 24.08
C MET A 8 25.36 -46.26 24.35
N LEU A 9 26.46 -45.75 24.92
CA LEU A 9 26.62 -44.29 25.14
C LEU A 9 26.77 -43.56 23.81
N LEU A 10 27.45 -44.13 22.79
CA LEU A 10 27.56 -43.57 21.45
C LEU A 10 26.22 -43.57 20.70
N VAL A 11 25.41 -44.60 20.84
CA VAL A 11 24.07 -44.66 20.24
C VAL A 11 23.14 -43.69 20.93
N LEU A 12 23.25 -43.54 22.29
CA LEU A 12 22.43 -42.56 23.04
C LEU A 12 22.86 -41.15 22.67
N ALA A 13 24.13 -40.83 22.50
CA ALA A 13 24.65 -39.55 22.05
C ALA A 13 24.19 -39.20 20.61
N MET A 14 24.21 -40.18 19.67
CA MET A 14 23.64 -40.01 18.33
C MET A 14 22.11 -39.85 18.35
N ALA A 15 21.38 -40.53 19.22
CA ALA A 15 19.93 -40.36 19.38
C ALA A 15 19.59 -38.96 19.93
N VAL A 16 20.39 -38.44 20.87
CA VAL A 16 20.22 -37.09 21.44
C VAL A 16 20.57 -36.02 20.40
N THR A 17 21.56 -36.24 19.52
CA THR A 17 21.86 -35.30 18.42
C THR A 17 20.83 -35.37 17.29
N CYS A 18 20.15 -36.50 17.09
CA CYS A 18 19.03 -36.61 16.15
C CYS A 18 17.74 -35.99 16.72
N LEU A 19 17.58 -35.91 18.06
CA LEU A 19 16.45 -35.22 18.72
C LEU A 19 16.69 -33.70 18.87
N ALA A 20 17.93 -33.23 18.75
CA ALA A 20 18.24 -31.85 18.42
C ALA A 20 17.94 -31.60 16.92
N GLY A 21 16.80 -32.12 16.48
CA GLY A 21 16.29 -31.93 15.12
C GLY A 21 16.31 -30.46 14.81
N CYS A 22 16.95 -30.10 13.73
CA CYS A 22 16.88 -28.78 13.13
C CYS A 22 15.44 -28.26 13.30
N ASN A 23 15.26 -27.31 14.19
CA ASN A 23 14.06 -26.49 14.23
C ASN A 23 14.07 -25.67 12.94
N ARG A 24 13.77 -26.36 11.82
CA ARG A 24 13.72 -25.72 10.51
C ARG A 24 12.53 -24.80 10.57
N LYS A 25 12.81 -23.51 10.60
CA LYS A 25 11.75 -22.51 10.53
C LYS A 25 10.85 -22.81 9.33
N LYS A 26 9.55 -22.61 9.50
CA LYS A 26 8.62 -22.71 8.36
C LYS A 26 8.97 -21.62 7.35
N SER A 27 9.20 -22.01 6.11
CA SER A 27 9.43 -21.05 5.03
C SER A 27 8.08 -20.49 4.56
N VAL A 28 7.95 -19.16 4.52
CA VAL A 28 6.74 -18.48 4.05
C VAL A 28 7.11 -17.46 2.99
N ARG A 29 6.46 -17.54 1.83
CA ARG A 29 6.56 -16.55 0.76
C ARG A 29 5.50 -15.48 0.98
N VAL A 30 5.89 -14.22 1.06
CA VAL A 30 4.97 -13.08 1.14
C VAL A 30 4.98 -12.37 -0.20
N VAL A 31 3.91 -12.50 -0.98
CA VAL A 31 3.81 -11.83 -2.29
C VAL A 31 3.14 -10.48 -2.16
N ILE A 32 3.55 -9.54 -3.01
CA ILE A 32 2.97 -8.19 -3.08
C ILE A 32 2.64 -7.80 -4.51
N GLY A 33 1.62 -6.99 -4.69
CA GLY A 33 1.16 -6.52 -6.00
C GLY A 33 2.00 -5.40 -6.62
N SER A 34 3.18 -5.11 -6.06
CA SER A 34 4.16 -4.18 -6.65
C SER A 34 5.32 -4.97 -7.26
N SER A 35 5.85 -4.51 -8.37
CA SER A 35 7.12 -5.01 -8.94
C SER A 35 8.34 -4.21 -8.46
N SER A 36 8.13 -3.14 -7.67
CA SER A 36 9.17 -2.25 -7.16
C SER A 36 9.49 -2.55 -5.69
N THR A 37 10.76 -2.42 -5.31
CA THR A 37 11.24 -2.52 -3.93
C THR A 37 11.40 -1.16 -3.24
N SER A 38 11.08 -0.06 -3.91
CA SER A 38 11.24 1.30 -3.39
C SER A 38 9.93 2.01 -3.06
N GLY A 39 8.77 1.39 -3.35
CA GLY A 39 7.45 1.94 -3.07
C GLY A 39 6.91 1.49 -1.70
N ASP A 40 5.85 2.16 -1.26
CA ASP A 40 5.15 1.92 0.00
C ASP A 40 4.75 0.44 0.19
N SER A 41 4.24 -0.20 -0.85
CA SER A 41 3.80 -1.59 -0.80
C SER A 41 4.91 -2.55 -0.39
N TYR A 42 6.14 -2.33 -0.88
CA TYR A 42 7.29 -3.15 -0.48
C TYR A 42 7.75 -2.79 0.93
N LEU A 43 7.92 -1.50 1.23
CA LEU A 43 8.45 -1.04 2.52
C LEU A 43 7.56 -1.47 3.70
N ILE A 44 6.23 -1.35 3.53
CA ILE A 44 5.27 -1.80 4.54
C ILE A 44 5.29 -3.33 4.66
N ALA A 45 5.17 -4.05 3.53
CA ALA A 45 5.15 -5.51 3.56
C ALA A 45 6.44 -6.10 4.11
N ASP A 46 7.62 -5.53 3.80
CA ASP A 46 8.90 -5.96 4.36
C ASP A 46 8.97 -5.73 5.86
N THR A 47 8.56 -4.54 6.32
CA THR A 47 8.54 -4.24 7.76
C THR A 47 7.58 -5.19 8.50
N VAL A 48 6.34 -5.33 8.04
CA VAL A 48 5.37 -6.26 8.63
C VAL A 48 5.89 -7.70 8.63
N THR A 49 6.46 -8.14 7.49
CA THR A 49 6.96 -9.52 7.35
C THR A 49 8.09 -9.81 8.31
N ARG A 50 9.02 -8.89 8.55
CA ARG A 50 10.12 -9.09 9.52
C ARG A 50 9.59 -9.35 10.93
N TYR A 51 8.63 -8.54 11.39
CA TYR A 51 8.06 -8.70 12.72
C TYR A 51 7.13 -9.92 12.84
N LEU A 52 6.32 -10.22 11.82
CA LEU A 52 5.52 -11.45 11.77
C LEU A 52 6.42 -12.69 11.76
N ALA A 53 7.51 -12.68 11.00
CA ALA A 53 8.45 -13.79 10.92
C ALA A 53 9.15 -14.04 12.27
N GLU A 54 9.46 -12.99 13.03
CA GLU A 54 10.01 -13.12 14.39
C GLU A 54 8.97 -13.73 15.34
N GLU A 55 7.74 -13.19 15.40
CA GLU A 55 6.67 -13.67 16.28
C GLU A 55 6.25 -15.11 15.95
N MET A 56 6.19 -15.47 14.68
CA MET A 56 5.76 -16.79 14.20
C MET A 56 6.89 -17.82 14.09
N GLY A 57 8.14 -17.41 14.25
CA GLY A 57 9.31 -18.28 14.05
C GLY A 57 9.47 -18.71 12.58
N TRP A 58 9.12 -17.86 11.63
CA TRP A 58 9.24 -18.14 10.19
C TRP A 58 10.62 -17.78 9.62
N ASP A 59 10.92 -18.39 8.46
CA ASP A 59 11.85 -17.91 7.48
C ASP A 59 11.03 -17.33 6.33
N ALA A 60 10.82 -16.00 6.34
CA ALA A 60 9.91 -15.34 5.42
C ALA A 60 10.64 -14.32 4.55
N LYS A 61 10.17 -14.18 3.31
CA LYS A 61 10.71 -13.23 2.33
C LYS A 61 9.56 -12.59 1.56
N VAL A 62 9.68 -11.26 1.38
CA VAL A 62 8.80 -10.49 0.49
C VAL A 62 9.26 -10.66 -0.96
N ASP A 63 8.31 -10.96 -1.82
CA ASP A 63 8.51 -11.18 -3.25
C ASP A 63 7.64 -10.19 -4.05
N PRO A 64 8.25 -9.17 -4.67
CA PRO A 64 7.54 -8.16 -5.45
C PRO A 64 7.25 -8.68 -6.87
N VAL A 65 6.10 -9.29 -7.06
CA VAL A 65 5.72 -9.96 -8.31
C VAL A 65 4.85 -9.10 -9.24
N GLY A 66 4.23 -8.03 -8.72
CA GLY A 66 3.23 -7.25 -9.45
C GLY A 66 1.81 -7.77 -9.22
N ALA A 67 0.80 -6.90 -9.47
CA ALA A 67 -0.58 -7.16 -9.05
C ALA A 67 -1.19 -8.38 -9.72
N ALA A 68 -1.11 -8.51 -11.04
CA ALA A 68 -1.69 -9.64 -11.77
C ALA A 68 -1.09 -10.99 -11.31
N GLU A 69 0.23 -11.06 -11.18
CA GLU A 69 0.90 -12.29 -10.74
C GLU A 69 0.59 -12.61 -9.27
N MET A 70 0.50 -11.61 -8.40
CA MET A 70 0.11 -11.80 -7.00
C MET A 70 -1.31 -12.43 -6.90
N PHE A 71 -2.28 -11.92 -7.64
CA PHE A 71 -3.63 -12.48 -7.67
C PHE A 71 -3.63 -13.96 -8.13
N GLU A 72 -2.88 -14.25 -9.20
CA GLU A 72 -2.77 -15.64 -9.71
C GLU A 72 -2.11 -16.57 -8.68
N ILE A 73 -1.05 -16.12 -8.01
CA ILE A 73 -0.38 -16.90 -6.98
C ILE A 73 -1.33 -17.23 -5.84
N ILE A 74 -2.02 -16.22 -5.27
CA ILE A 74 -2.92 -16.41 -4.13
C ILE A 74 -4.12 -17.28 -4.53
N ARG A 75 -4.73 -17.02 -5.68
CA ARG A 75 -5.90 -17.80 -6.16
C ARG A 75 -5.59 -19.28 -6.38
N ASN A 76 -4.40 -19.60 -6.85
CA ASN A 76 -3.99 -20.97 -7.19
C ASN A 76 -3.20 -21.68 -6.06
N ASP A 77 -2.93 -21.02 -4.93
CA ASP A 77 -2.22 -21.63 -3.80
C ASP A 77 -3.06 -22.73 -3.12
N LYS A 78 -2.37 -23.72 -2.55
CA LYS A 78 -3.00 -24.88 -1.92
C LYS A 78 -3.48 -24.66 -0.47
N GLY A 79 -3.37 -23.46 0.04
CA GLY A 79 -3.84 -23.09 1.38
C GLY A 79 -3.07 -23.68 2.55
N LYS A 80 -1.82 -24.14 2.36
CA LYS A 80 -0.99 -24.72 3.42
C LYS A 80 -0.31 -23.68 4.30
N GLY A 81 -0.51 -22.40 4.00
CA GLY A 81 0.14 -21.28 4.67
C GLY A 81 1.63 -21.14 4.33
N ASP A 82 2.04 -21.64 3.16
CA ASP A 82 3.39 -21.45 2.63
C ASP A 82 3.50 -20.15 1.84
N THR A 83 2.36 -19.60 1.42
CA THR A 83 2.24 -18.34 0.69
C THR A 83 1.11 -17.50 1.27
N ILE A 84 1.39 -16.22 1.48
CA ILE A 84 0.39 -15.19 1.83
C ILE A 84 0.63 -13.96 0.97
N ALA A 85 -0.36 -13.07 0.83
CA ALA A 85 -0.13 -11.74 0.30
C ALA A 85 -0.27 -10.69 1.40
N ILE A 86 0.49 -9.60 1.30
CA ILE A 86 0.28 -8.37 2.06
C ILE A 86 0.12 -7.26 1.04
N PHE A 87 -1.09 -6.72 0.92
CA PHE A 87 -1.37 -5.71 -0.09
C PHE A 87 -2.54 -4.81 0.34
N HIS A 88 -2.83 -3.79 -0.44
CA HIS A 88 -3.78 -2.72 -0.11
C HIS A 88 -5.04 -2.75 -0.99
N ASP A 89 -5.77 -1.65 -1.01
CA ASP A 89 -7.05 -1.44 -1.70
C ASP A 89 -7.08 -1.90 -3.17
N MET A 90 -5.94 -2.08 -3.83
CA MET A 90 -5.87 -2.64 -5.18
C MET A 90 -6.49 -4.03 -5.28
N MET A 91 -6.62 -4.76 -4.16
CA MET A 91 -7.32 -6.06 -4.11
C MET A 91 -8.80 -5.98 -4.48
N TYR A 92 -9.40 -4.79 -4.49
CA TYR A 92 -10.77 -4.59 -5.00
C TYR A 92 -10.86 -3.54 -6.11
N LEU A 93 -10.04 -2.50 -6.08
CA LEU A 93 -10.12 -1.41 -7.05
C LEU A 93 -9.87 -1.88 -8.48
N GLY A 94 -8.94 -2.80 -8.68
CA GLY A 94 -8.68 -3.35 -10.00
C GLY A 94 -9.89 -4.02 -10.65
N VAL A 95 -10.74 -4.67 -9.85
CA VAL A 95 -12.00 -5.26 -10.32
C VAL A 95 -13.05 -4.17 -10.52
N VAL A 96 -13.23 -3.27 -9.57
CA VAL A 96 -14.19 -2.16 -9.64
C VAL A 96 -13.96 -1.29 -10.88
N PHE A 97 -12.70 -1.02 -11.23
CA PHE A 97 -12.35 -0.27 -12.45
C PHE A 97 -12.33 -1.13 -13.73
N GLY A 98 -12.59 -2.44 -13.63
CA GLY A 98 -12.56 -3.33 -14.78
C GLY A 98 -11.16 -3.62 -15.33
N THR A 99 -10.10 -3.33 -14.60
CA THR A 99 -8.71 -3.68 -14.95
C THR A 99 -8.47 -5.18 -14.79
N TYR A 100 -9.13 -5.80 -13.83
CA TYR A 100 -9.12 -7.24 -13.57
C TYR A 100 -10.54 -7.80 -13.65
N GLY A 101 -10.69 -9.06 -14.05
CA GLY A 101 -11.96 -9.77 -14.11
C GLY A 101 -12.50 -10.14 -12.71
N GLU A 102 -13.77 -10.54 -12.67
CA GLU A 102 -14.49 -10.93 -11.44
C GLU A 102 -13.85 -12.14 -10.72
N GLU A 103 -13.03 -12.92 -11.40
CA GLU A 103 -12.26 -14.01 -10.78
C GLU A 103 -11.25 -13.52 -9.74
N TYR A 104 -10.92 -12.22 -9.74
CA TYR A 104 -10.04 -11.56 -8.78
C TYR A 104 -10.78 -10.78 -7.70
N ALA A 105 -12.12 -10.85 -7.66
CA ALA A 105 -12.92 -10.19 -6.64
C ALA A 105 -12.56 -10.68 -5.23
N LEU A 106 -12.78 -9.82 -4.23
CA LEU A 106 -12.52 -10.12 -2.81
C LEU A 106 -13.23 -11.39 -2.33
N GLU A 107 -14.34 -11.75 -2.96
CA GLU A 107 -15.13 -12.95 -2.71
C GLU A 107 -14.36 -14.24 -3.03
N ASN A 108 -13.34 -14.16 -3.87
CA ASN A 108 -12.54 -15.30 -4.34
C ASN A 108 -11.23 -15.50 -3.56
N ILE A 109 -10.99 -14.70 -2.53
CA ILE A 109 -9.85 -14.80 -1.62
C ILE A 109 -10.33 -14.72 -0.18
N THR A 110 -9.46 -15.08 0.76
CA THR A 110 -9.75 -14.92 2.20
C THR A 110 -9.05 -13.67 2.70
N VAL A 111 -9.81 -12.74 3.27
CA VAL A 111 -9.30 -11.55 3.94
C VAL A 111 -8.82 -11.91 5.33
N GLY A 112 -7.57 -11.62 5.61
CA GLY A 112 -6.93 -11.76 6.91
C GLY A 112 -6.90 -10.42 7.68
N PRO A 113 -6.06 -10.30 8.71
CA PRO A 113 -6.00 -9.08 9.52
C PRO A 113 -5.49 -7.87 8.71
N ARG A 114 -5.99 -6.68 9.05
CA ARG A 114 -5.29 -5.44 8.69
C ARG A 114 -4.06 -5.29 9.58
N VAL A 115 -2.95 -4.88 9.00
CA VAL A 115 -1.66 -4.83 9.72
C VAL A 115 -1.00 -3.46 9.69
N ALA A 116 -1.34 -2.64 8.69
CA ALA A 116 -0.75 -1.31 8.55
C ALA A 116 -1.64 -0.37 7.73
N GLN A 117 -1.33 0.92 7.82
CA GLN A 117 -1.89 1.98 6.97
C GLN A 117 -0.78 2.88 6.44
N ASN A 118 -0.97 3.36 5.21
CA ASN A 118 -0.23 4.46 4.64
C ASN A 118 -1.15 5.68 4.50
N PRO A 119 -1.07 6.66 5.41
CA PRO A 119 -1.79 7.93 5.30
C PRO A 119 -1.13 8.87 4.28
N GLY A 120 0.11 8.60 3.89
CA GLY A 120 0.99 9.47 3.14
C GLY A 120 0.81 9.45 1.62
N CYS A 121 -0.27 8.89 1.10
CA CYS A 121 -0.56 9.07 -0.31
C CYS A 121 -0.76 10.54 -0.63
N CYS A 122 -0.12 11.03 -1.70
CA CYS A 122 -0.17 12.46 -2.02
C CYS A 122 -0.09 12.72 -3.53
N PHE A 123 -0.51 13.92 -3.90
CA PHE A 123 -0.15 14.52 -5.17
C PHE A 123 1.02 15.48 -4.99
N ALA A 124 2.01 15.37 -5.87
CA ALA A 124 3.21 16.17 -5.87
C ALA A 124 3.43 16.85 -7.21
N ALA A 125 3.99 18.05 -7.18
CA ALA A 125 4.36 18.85 -8.35
C ALA A 125 5.83 19.27 -8.26
N LYS A 126 6.39 19.82 -9.35
CA LYS A 126 7.70 20.51 -9.28
C LYS A 126 7.64 21.68 -8.31
N ALA A 127 8.74 21.96 -7.62
CA ALA A 127 8.79 23.03 -6.65
C ALA A 127 8.49 24.43 -7.26
N ASP A 128 8.79 24.63 -8.54
CA ASP A 128 8.54 25.87 -9.29
C ASP A 128 7.16 25.91 -9.98
N ALA A 129 6.29 24.91 -9.80
CA ALA A 129 4.91 24.96 -10.31
C ALA A 129 4.18 26.21 -9.77
N PRO A 130 3.30 26.87 -10.57
CA PRO A 130 2.67 28.14 -10.21
C PRO A 130 1.59 28.02 -9.12
N TYR A 131 1.43 26.87 -8.48
CA TYR A 131 0.48 26.57 -7.42
C TYR A 131 1.16 25.73 -6.33
N ASN A 132 0.70 25.86 -5.07
CA ASN A 132 1.20 25.11 -3.92
C ASN A 132 0.17 24.12 -3.37
N THR A 133 -1.06 24.20 -3.82
CA THR A 133 -2.17 23.33 -3.42
C THR A 133 -2.96 22.89 -4.63
N LEU A 134 -3.81 21.87 -4.48
CA LEU A 134 -4.73 21.45 -5.55
C LEU A 134 -5.81 22.49 -5.80
N VAL A 135 -6.22 23.24 -4.77
CA VAL A 135 -7.15 24.36 -4.94
C VAL A 135 -6.53 25.46 -5.77
N GLU A 136 -5.27 25.86 -5.46
CA GLU A 136 -4.54 26.85 -6.27
C GLU A 136 -4.31 26.36 -7.72
N ALA A 137 -4.14 25.03 -7.91
CA ALA A 137 -4.04 24.44 -9.25
C ALA A 137 -5.35 24.60 -10.05
N ALA A 138 -6.51 24.39 -9.42
CA ALA A 138 -7.81 24.64 -10.06
C ALA A 138 -8.04 26.14 -10.33
N GLU A 139 -7.65 27.03 -9.41
CA GLU A 139 -7.71 28.48 -9.63
C GLU A 139 -6.79 28.94 -10.76
N TYR A 140 -5.61 28.34 -10.88
CA TYR A 140 -4.69 28.59 -11.98
C TYR A 140 -5.34 28.21 -13.33
N LEU A 141 -5.98 27.03 -13.43
CA LEU A 141 -6.69 26.63 -14.65
C LEU A 141 -7.83 27.58 -14.96
N LYS A 142 -8.65 27.97 -13.98
CA LYS A 142 -9.73 28.94 -14.16
C LYS A 142 -9.23 30.28 -14.70
N ALA A 143 -8.07 30.74 -14.23
CA ALA A 143 -7.47 32.00 -14.66
C ALA A 143 -6.76 31.90 -16.03
N ASN A 144 -6.47 30.70 -16.51
CA ASN A 144 -5.73 30.42 -17.74
C ASN A 144 -6.49 29.40 -18.63
N PRO A 145 -7.52 29.82 -19.37
CA PRO A 145 -8.38 28.90 -20.13
C PRO A 145 -7.68 28.04 -21.18
N ASP A 146 -6.50 28.44 -21.63
CA ASP A 146 -5.70 27.70 -22.61
C ASP A 146 -4.66 26.77 -21.94
N ALA A 147 -4.56 26.77 -20.61
CA ALA A 147 -3.66 25.90 -19.88
C ALA A 147 -4.28 24.52 -19.66
N GLU A 148 -3.42 23.53 -19.46
CA GLU A 148 -3.83 22.19 -18.99
C GLU A 148 -2.88 21.71 -17.88
N ILE A 149 -3.38 20.88 -16.98
CA ILE A 149 -2.58 20.18 -15.96
C ILE A 149 -2.69 18.69 -16.21
N ARG A 150 -1.56 18.07 -16.53
CA ARG A 150 -1.41 16.63 -16.76
C ARG A 150 -1.06 15.93 -15.48
N VAL A 151 -1.90 14.98 -15.07
CA VAL A 151 -1.77 14.26 -13.80
C VAL A 151 -1.43 12.79 -14.08
N ALA A 152 -0.26 12.34 -13.61
CA ALA A 152 0.15 10.95 -13.79
C ALA A 152 -0.47 10.04 -12.72
N CYS A 153 -1.29 9.09 -13.16
CA CYS A 153 -1.97 8.10 -12.32
C CYS A 153 -1.82 6.70 -12.91
N GLU A 154 -1.82 5.69 -12.03
CA GLU A 154 -1.94 4.29 -12.43
C GLU A 154 -3.42 3.96 -12.67
N ASN A 155 -3.74 3.44 -13.86
CA ASN A 155 -5.11 3.10 -14.22
C ASN A 155 -5.72 2.07 -13.25
N GLY A 156 -6.96 2.32 -12.83
CA GLY A 156 -7.73 1.40 -11.99
C GLY A 156 -7.15 1.19 -10.59
N SER A 157 -6.47 2.19 -10.04
CA SER A 157 -5.78 2.12 -8.76
C SER A 157 -6.26 3.21 -7.78
N VAL A 158 -5.64 3.21 -6.60
CA VAL A 158 -5.83 4.28 -5.60
C VAL A 158 -5.56 5.66 -6.20
N SER A 159 -4.55 5.80 -7.07
CA SER A 159 -4.25 7.09 -7.69
C SER A 159 -5.35 7.59 -8.62
N THR A 160 -5.99 6.70 -9.36
CA THR A 160 -7.17 7.04 -10.18
C THR A 160 -8.33 7.48 -9.30
N LEU A 161 -8.60 6.75 -8.21
CA LEU A 161 -9.66 7.08 -7.27
C LEU A 161 -9.47 8.49 -6.68
N CYS A 162 -8.26 8.79 -6.21
CA CYS A 162 -7.95 10.10 -5.62
C CYS A 162 -7.99 11.23 -6.64
N TYR A 163 -7.58 10.95 -7.88
CA TYR A 163 -7.74 11.90 -8.98
C TYR A 163 -9.22 12.18 -9.27
N LEU A 164 -10.08 11.15 -9.29
CA LEU A 164 -11.51 11.33 -9.52
C LEU A 164 -12.17 12.15 -8.42
N ALA A 165 -11.78 11.97 -7.16
CA ALA A 165 -12.26 12.81 -6.07
C ALA A 165 -11.89 14.29 -6.30
N TYR A 166 -10.67 14.57 -6.71
CA TYR A 166 -10.23 15.92 -7.04
C TYR A 166 -10.94 16.46 -8.30
N TYR A 167 -11.04 15.67 -9.35
CA TYR A 167 -11.70 16.05 -10.60
C TYR A 167 -13.19 16.41 -10.36
N ASN A 168 -13.92 15.58 -9.64
CA ASN A 168 -15.34 15.82 -9.33
C ASN A 168 -15.50 17.08 -8.46
N TRP A 169 -14.61 17.29 -7.49
CA TRP A 169 -14.62 18.52 -6.72
C TRP A 169 -14.34 19.77 -7.58
N VAL A 170 -13.42 19.70 -8.55
CA VAL A 170 -13.18 20.79 -9.52
C VAL A 170 -14.40 21.01 -10.38
N LEU A 171 -15.03 19.96 -10.87
CA LEU A 171 -16.26 20.02 -11.66
C LEU A 171 -17.39 20.73 -10.91
N ASP A 172 -17.61 20.37 -9.65
CA ASP A 172 -18.66 20.95 -8.81
C ASP A 172 -18.36 22.40 -8.42
N SER A 173 -17.11 22.74 -8.18
CA SER A 173 -16.69 24.06 -7.68
C SER A 173 -16.45 25.09 -8.79
N TYR A 174 -15.93 24.65 -9.95
CA TYR A 174 -15.48 25.53 -11.03
C TYR A 174 -16.14 25.26 -12.39
N GLY A 175 -16.87 24.15 -12.53
CA GLY A 175 -17.60 23.78 -13.74
C GLY A 175 -16.77 22.95 -14.73
N GLN A 176 -17.46 22.44 -15.77
CA GLN A 176 -16.93 21.49 -16.74
C GLN A 176 -15.70 22.03 -17.51
N GLU A 177 -15.73 23.31 -17.88
CA GLU A 177 -14.64 23.91 -18.68
C GLU A 177 -13.31 23.85 -17.93
N VAL A 178 -13.30 24.08 -16.61
CA VAL A 178 -12.07 23.98 -15.79
C VAL A 178 -11.70 22.53 -15.53
N ALA A 179 -12.68 21.67 -15.25
CA ALA A 179 -12.41 20.25 -15.05
C ALA A 179 -11.81 19.59 -16.29
N ASP A 180 -12.23 19.96 -17.48
CA ASP A 180 -11.73 19.43 -18.75
C ASP A 180 -10.26 19.83 -19.06
N GLN A 181 -9.71 20.80 -18.34
CA GLN A 181 -8.29 21.16 -18.42
C GLN A 181 -7.39 20.20 -17.59
N LEU A 182 -7.97 19.34 -16.75
CA LEU A 182 -7.26 18.26 -16.06
C LEU A 182 -7.14 17.04 -16.99
N ARG A 183 -5.92 16.56 -17.22
CA ARG A 183 -5.64 15.43 -18.13
C ARG A 183 -4.95 14.31 -17.37
N VAL A 184 -5.56 13.12 -17.36
CA VAL A 184 -4.90 11.91 -16.81
C VAL A 184 -3.91 11.37 -17.83
N ILE A 185 -2.69 11.10 -17.35
CA ILE A 185 -1.66 10.37 -18.09
C ILE A 185 -1.40 9.06 -17.36
N ALA A 186 -1.56 7.94 -18.03
CA ALA A 186 -1.36 6.61 -17.46
C ALA A 186 0.12 6.35 -17.18
N ALA A 187 0.48 6.10 -15.93
CA ALA A 187 1.81 5.71 -15.50
C ALA A 187 1.73 4.89 -14.21
N GLY A 188 2.24 3.66 -14.22
CA GLY A 188 2.08 2.72 -13.10
C GLY A 188 3.21 2.79 -12.06
N VAL A 189 4.45 2.99 -12.49
CA VAL A 189 5.62 2.89 -11.61
C VAL A 189 5.99 4.26 -11.05
N THR A 190 6.23 4.36 -9.74
CA THR A 190 6.58 5.62 -9.06
C THR A 190 7.82 6.29 -9.66
N SER A 191 8.88 5.53 -9.98
CA SER A 191 10.08 6.09 -10.63
C SER A 191 9.80 6.65 -12.02
N GLU A 192 8.92 6.03 -12.78
CA GLU A 192 8.47 6.52 -14.09
C GLU A 192 7.72 7.85 -13.93
N LYS A 193 6.75 7.91 -13.01
CA LYS A 193 6.00 9.15 -12.72
C LYS A 193 6.91 10.30 -12.34
N ARG A 194 7.90 10.07 -11.45
CA ARG A 194 8.89 11.07 -11.07
C ARG A 194 9.72 11.55 -12.28
N GLN A 195 10.18 10.61 -13.13
CA GLN A 195 10.92 10.97 -14.33
C GLN A 195 10.06 11.82 -15.28
N MET A 196 8.80 11.43 -15.49
CA MET A 196 7.86 12.20 -16.31
C MET A 196 7.65 13.62 -15.78
N LEU A 197 7.58 13.78 -14.44
CA LEU A 197 7.47 15.10 -13.80
C LEU A 197 8.72 15.95 -14.06
N TRP A 198 9.91 15.39 -13.84
CA TRP A 198 11.19 16.08 -14.03
C TRP A 198 11.43 16.47 -15.49
N ASP A 199 11.02 15.62 -16.45
CA ASP A 199 11.10 15.87 -17.88
C ASP A 199 10.01 16.86 -18.40
N GLY A 200 9.05 17.24 -17.56
CA GLY A 200 7.95 18.12 -17.92
C GLY A 200 6.88 17.46 -18.81
N ASN A 201 6.81 16.12 -18.81
CA ASN A 201 5.77 15.37 -19.53
C ASN A 201 4.45 15.35 -18.77
N VAL A 202 4.49 15.55 -17.44
CA VAL A 202 3.34 15.73 -16.56
C VAL A 202 3.60 16.87 -15.57
N ASP A 203 2.55 17.41 -14.97
CA ASP A 203 2.62 18.59 -14.10
C ASP A 203 2.37 18.21 -12.65
N ILE A 204 1.62 17.13 -12.40
CA ILE A 204 1.34 16.55 -11.08
C ILE A 204 1.50 15.03 -11.18
N ILE A 205 2.02 14.42 -10.12
CA ILE A 205 2.11 12.96 -10.01
C ILE A 205 1.47 12.48 -8.70
N PHE A 206 0.89 11.29 -8.73
CA PHE A 206 0.56 10.57 -7.51
C PHE A 206 1.79 9.84 -6.99
N ASP A 207 2.13 10.06 -5.72
CA ASP A 207 3.32 9.50 -5.06
C ASP A 207 3.03 9.20 -3.57
N ASP A 208 4.07 8.87 -2.83
CA ASP A 208 4.09 8.68 -1.39
C ASP A 208 4.87 9.81 -0.72
N TYR A 209 4.32 10.40 0.35
CA TYR A 209 4.92 11.52 1.05
C TYR A 209 6.34 11.20 1.56
N TYR A 210 6.56 10.00 2.12
CA TYR A 210 7.89 9.55 2.49
C TYR A 210 8.87 9.60 1.31
N GLY A 211 8.40 9.14 0.14
CA GLY A 211 9.22 9.09 -1.06
C GLY A 211 9.55 10.45 -1.66
N ILE A 212 8.67 11.46 -1.52
CA ILE A 212 8.92 12.80 -2.05
C ILE A 212 9.73 13.68 -1.11
N GLN A 213 9.76 13.42 0.20
CA GLN A 213 10.49 14.23 1.20
C GLN A 213 11.96 14.45 0.83
N GLN A 214 12.60 13.47 0.20
CA GLN A 214 13.99 13.60 -0.24
C GLN A 214 14.21 14.63 -1.36
N TYR A 215 13.13 15.10 -1.98
CA TYR A 215 13.15 16.10 -3.06
C TYR A 215 12.55 17.45 -2.65
N VAL A 216 12.05 17.55 -1.42
CA VAL A 216 11.50 18.82 -0.88
C VAL A 216 12.64 19.67 -0.34
N GLY A 217 12.70 20.93 -0.79
CA GLY A 217 13.70 21.89 -0.35
C GLY A 217 15.13 21.62 -0.83
N VAL A 218 15.33 20.78 -1.85
CA VAL A 218 16.65 20.53 -2.43
C VAL A 218 17.09 21.68 -3.35
N ASP A 219 18.41 21.93 -3.43
CA ASP A 219 19.00 22.99 -4.26
C ASP A 219 18.89 22.71 -5.77
N ASP A 220 18.84 21.42 -6.15
CA ASP A 220 18.67 21.01 -7.53
C ASP A 220 17.24 21.26 -8.01
N LYS A 221 17.05 22.37 -8.72
CA LYS A 221 15.75 22.80 -9.23
C LYS A 221 15.09 21.81 -10.18
N GLN A 222 15.87 20.94 -10.84
CA GLN A 222 15.30 19.92 -11.74
C GLN A 222 14.61 18.83 -10.94
N LEU A 223 15.16 18.46 -9.79
CA LEU A 223 14.66 17.39 -8.94
C LEU A 223 13.70 17.88 -7.85
N ALA A 224 13.70 19.19 -7.56
CA ALA A 224 12.93 19.78 -6.48
C ALA A 224 11.42 19.59 -6.67
N MET A 225 10.77 19.10 -5.64
CA MET A 225 9.33 18.80 -5.60
C MET A 225 8.65 19.45 -4.41
N LYS A 226 7.34 19.52 -4.44
CA LYS A 226 6.46 19.89 -3.32
C LYS A 226 5.21 19.01 -3.28
N CYS A 227 4.67 18.77 -2.09
CA CYS A 227 3.36 18.17 -1.91
C CYS A 227 2.28 19.24 -2.19
N VAL A 228 1.33 18.93 -3.06
CA VAL A 228 0.20 19.83 -3.37
C VAL A 228 -1.14 19.32 -2.84
N GLY A 229 -1.19 18.06 -2.37
CA GLY A 229 -2.38 17.48 -1.76
C GLY A 229 -2.06 16.14 -1.09
N LEU A 230 -2.07 16.13 0.24
CA LEU A 230 -1.94 14.92 1.06
C LEU A 230 -3.33 14.34 1.28
N LEU A 231 -3.46 13.01 1.26
CA LEU A 231 -4.77 12.36 1.32
C LEU A 231 -5.28 12.13 2.75
N ASP A 232 -4.38 11.99 3.72
CA ASP A 232 -4.73 11.85 5.13
C ASP A 232 -3.64 12.49 6.00
N GLU A 233 -3.93 12.77 7.26
CA GLU A 233 -3.00 13.45 8.16
C GLU A 233 -1.78 12.59 8.50
N ILE A 234 -0.61 13.22 8.45
CA ILE A 234 0.67 12.70 8.95
C ILE A 234 1.16 13.61 10.06
N GLU A 235 1.40 13.06 11.23
CA GLU A 235 1.98 13.81 12.35
C GLU A 235 3.35 14.39 11.97
N GLY A 236 3.48 15.71 12.07
CA GLY A 236 4.72 16.41 11.76
C GLY A 236 4.99 16.66 10.27
N ALA A 237 4.04 16.37 9.37
CA ALA A 237 4.14 16.81 7.98
C ALA A 237 4.14 18.34 7.91
N VAL A 238 5.08 18.89 7.14
CA VAL A 238 5.23 20.34 6.94
C VAL A 238 5.00 20.63 5.46
N ASP A 239 4.29 21.73 5.18
CA ASP A 239 3.98 22.18 3.81
C ASP A 239 3.34 21.09 2.94
N ALA A 240 2.46 20.29 3.55
CA ALA A 240 1.75 19.19 2.91
C ALA A 240 0.25 19.27 3.24
N PRO A 241 -0.50 20.22 2.63
CA PRO A 241 -1.91 20.42 2.93
C PRO A 241 -2.74 19.20 2.52
N THR A 242 -3.60 18.74 3.43
CA THR A 242 -4.51 17.62 3.15
C THR A 242 -5.65 18.04 2.21
N TYR A 243 -6.30 17.08 1.56
CA TYR A 243 -7.54 17.35 0.81
C TYR A 243 -8.60 17.99 1.69
N ALA A 244 -8.78 17.49 2.92
CA ALA A 244 -9.75 18.00 3.88
C ALA A 244 -9.45 19.46 4.27
N GLU A 245 -8.20 19.80 4.57
CA GLU A 245 -7.77 21.19 4.87
C GLU A 245 -7.98 22.14 3.68
N GLN A 246 -7.87 21.63 2.46
CA GLN A 246 -8.13 22.38 1.23
C GLN A 246 -9.63 22.50 0.90
N GLY A 247 -10.52 21.86 1.68
CA GLY A 247 -11.96 21.85 1.42
C GLY A 247 -12.35 20.97 0.24
N ILE A 248 -11.50 20.02 -0.17
CA ILE A 248 -11.83 19.03 -1.20
C ILE A 248 -12.75 18.00 -0.56
N THR A 249 -13.96 17.87 -1.09
CA THR A 249 -15.01 17.02 -0.57
C THR A 249 -15.42 15.95 -1.56
N PHE A 250 -15.99 14.87 -1.04
CA PHE A 250 -16.71 13.87 -1.80
C PHE A 250 -18.07 13.63 -1.13
N ASN A 251 -19.17 13.69 -1.90
CA ASN A 251 -20.55 13.63 -1.39
C ASN A 251 -20.85 14.64 -0.26
N GLY A 252 -20.19 15.80 -0.29
CA GLY A 252 -20.37 16.86 0.71
C GLY A 252 -19.56 16.68 2.01
N GLU A 253 -18.84 15.58 2.16
CA GLU A 253 -17.95 15.31 3.29
C GLU A 253 -16.49 15.53 2.90
N PRO A 254 -15.60 15.96 3.83
CA PRO A 254 -14.17 16.09 3.57
C PRO A 254 -13.59 14.77 3.06
N PHE A 255 -12.90 14.81 1.92
CA PHE A 255 -12.28 13.60 1.38
C PHE A 255 -10.96 13.30 2.09
N ALA A 256 -10.81 12.09 2.60
CA ALA A 256 -9.57 11.57 3.15
C ALA A 256 -9.42 10.09 2.79
N LEU A 257 -8.21 9.65 2.50
CA LEU A 257 -7.93 8.27 2.16
C LEU A 257 -6.55 7.82 2.64
N SER A 258 -6.52 6.82 3.51
CA SER A 258 -5.31 6.03 3.77
C SER A 258 -5.37 4.74 2.97
N LYS A 259 -4.24 4.26 2.43
CA LYS A 259 -4.16 2.87 1.98
C LYS A 259 -4.11 1.94 3.19
N ASP A 260 -4.98 0.95 3.21
CA ASP A 260 -5.02 -0.07 4.26
C ASP A 260 -4.34 -1.34 3.77
N PHE A 261 -3.36 -1.83 4.52
CA PHE A 261 -2.61 -3.04 4.19
C PHE A 261 -3.14 -4.22 5.01
N LEU A 262 -3.61 -5.22 4.29
CA LEU A 262 -4.19 -6.43 4.87
C LEU A 262 -3.38 -7.66 4.44
N VAL A 263 -3.46 -8.70 5.26
CA VAL A 263 -3.01 -10.04 4.86
C VAL A 263 -4.12 -10.69 4.04
N TYR A 264 -3.76 -11.34 2.95
CA TYR A 264 -4.70 -12.09 2.11
C TYR A 264 -4.21 -13.53 1.95
N TYR A 265 -5.16 -14.43 1.88
CA TYR A 265 -4.94 -15.87 1.76
C TYR A 265 -5.73 -16.47 0.60
N PRO A 266 -5.34 -17.66 0.10
CA PRO A 266 -6.21 -18.44 -0.75
C PRO A 266 -7.51 -18.82 -0.01
N GLN A 267 -8.60 -19.05 -0.75
CA GLN A 267 -9.91 -19.39 -0.14
C GLN A 267 -9.88 -20.61 0.79
N ASN A 268 -9.01 -21.57 0.49
CA ASN A 268 -8.86 -22.82 1.22
C ASN A 268 -7.74 -22.80 2.28
N ILE A 269 -7.38 -21.60 2.78
CA ILE A 269 -6.35 -21.49 3.81
C ILE A 269 -6.66 -22.34 5.04
N ASP A 270 -5.65 -22.95 5.62
CA ASP A 270 -5.78 -23.64 6.90
C ASP A 270 -6.24 -22.67 8.00
N ALA A 271 -7.33 -23.01 8.66
CA ALA A 271 -7.97 -22.12 9.64
C ALA A 271 -7.10 -21.85 10.88
N ASP A 272 -6.33 -22.85 11.33
CA ASP A 272 -5.44 -22.71 12.49
C ASP A 272 -4.26 -21.80 12.13
N PHE A 273 -3.76 -21.90 10.89
CA PHE A 273 -2.74 -21.00 10.37
C PHE A 273 -3.25 -19.55 10.30
N ALA A 274 -4.42 -19.31 9.71
CA ALA A 274 -5.01 -17.98 9.63
C ALA A 274 -5.21 -17.36 11.02
N LYS A 275 -5.74 -18.12 11.98
CA LYS A 275 -5.91 -17.71 13.37
C LYS A 275 -4.57 -17.40 14.06
N ALA A 276 -3.53 -18.18 13.78
CA ALA A 276 -2.20 -17.93 14.35
C ALA A 276 -1.60 -16.63 13.79
N VAL A 277 -1.77 -16.36 12.49
CA VAL A 277 -1.33 -15.09 11.87
C VAL A 277 -2.10 -13.91 12.45
N ASP A 278 -3.41 -14.04 12.67
CA ASP A 278 -4.23 -12.99 13.29
C ASP A 278 -3.72 -12.62 14.70
N ALA A 279 -3.48 -13.63 15.54
CA ALA A 279 -2.92 -13.43 16.89
C ALA A 279 -1.51 -12.82 16.86
N ALA A 280 -0.67 -13.19 15.90
CA ALA A 280 0.65 -12.62 15.72
C ALA A 280 0.57 -11.15 15.23
N ALA A 281 -0.32 -10.84 14.29
CA ALA A 281 -0.53 -9.51 13.78
C ALA A 281 -0.97 -8.52 14.89
N ALA A 282 -1.85 -8.97 15.81
CA ALA A 282 -2.24 -8.18 16.97
C ALA A 282 -1.01 -7.79 17.81
N LYS A 283 -0.16 -8.75 18.16
CA LYS A 283 1.06 -8.51 18.94
C LYS A 283 2.07 -7.63 18.21
N VAL A 284 2.24 -7.85 16.91
CA VAL A 284 3.14 -7.04 16.07
C VAL A 284 2.70 -5.59 16.07
N CYS A 285 1.41 -5.32 15.90
CA CYS A 285 0.90 -3.95 15.89
C CYS A 285 0.96 -3.26 17.28
N GLU A 286 1.05 -4.02 18.36
CA GLU A 286 1.32 -3.50 19.71
C GLU A 286 2.81 -3.27 20.01
N ASN A 287 3.70 -3.85 19.22
CA ASN A 287 5.15 -3.77 19.44
C ASN A 287 5.68 -2.36 19.17
N GLU A 288 6.29 -1.73 20.17
CA GLU A 288 6.82 -0.35 20.07
C GLU A 288 7.94 -0.19 19.04
N SER A 289 8.76 -1.22 18.84
CA SER A 289 9.80 -1.18 17.79
C SER A 289 9.18 -1.21 16.39
N PHE A 290 8.12 -2.00 16.20
CA PHE A 290 7.35 -2.01 14.96
C PHE A 290 6.70 -0.65 14.69
N LYS A 291 6.02 -0.06 15.67
CA LYS A 291 5.42 1.27 15.55
C LYS A 291 6.46 2.33 15.20
N SER A 292 7.63 2.29 15.87
CA SER A 292 8.74 3.20 15.59
C SER A 292 9.32 3.02 14.19
N ASP A 293 9.47 1.77 13.71
CA ASP A 293 9.98 1.51 12.36
C ASP A 293 8.99 1.95 11.29
N MET A 294 7.69 1.74 11.51
CA MET A 294 6.63 2.24 10.62
C MET A 294 6.58 3.78 10.59
N ALA A 295 6.68 4.43 11.75
CA ALA A 295 6.64 5.88 11.85
C ALA A 295 7.82 6.57 11.13
N LYS A 296 9.03 5.96 11.13
CA LYS A 296 10.18 6.46 10.36
C LYS A 296 9.93 6.53 8.85
N LEU A 297 8.97 5.74 8.36
CA LEU A 297 8.55 5.69 6.97
C LEU A 297 7.24 6.49 6.74
N ASN A 298 6.77 7.26 7.73
CA ASN A 298 5.47 7.94 7.74
C ASN A 298 4.28 6.98 7.55
N TYR A 299 4.43 5.72 7.93
CA TYR A 299 3.37 4.72 7.98
C TYR A 299 2.98 4.42 9.41
N ARG A 300 1.87 3.71 9.61
CA ARG A 300 1.42 3.31 10.94
C ARG A 300 1.00 1.84 10.98
N GLY A 301 1.32 1.16 12.09
CA GLY A 301 0.72 -0.12 12.43
C GLY A 301 -0.75 0.10 12.77
N ALA A 302 -1.65 -0.69 12.18
CA ALA A 302 -3.09 -0.50 12.35
C ALA A 302 -3.81 -1.84 12.31
N TYR A 303 -3.94 -2.46 13.47
CA TYR A 303 -4.57 -3.78 13.58
C TYR A 303 -6.09 -3.72 13.52
N LEU A 304 -6.65 -4.63 12.73
CA LEU A 304 -8.01 -5.14 12.84
C LEU A 304 -7.92 -6.66 12.72
N ASP A 305 -8.68 -7.40 13.50
CA ASP A 305 -8.79 -8.85 13.32
C ASP A 305 -9.41 -9.19 11.96
N SER A 306 -9.23 -10.41 11.48
CA SER A 306 -9.67 -10.83 10.15
C SER A 306 -11.17 -10.59 9.89
N SER A 307 -12.03 -10.70 10.91
CA SER A 307 -13.47 -10.45 10.77
C SER A 307 -13.75 -8.97 10.59
N ALA A 308 -13.21 -8.14 11.48
CA ALA A 308 -13.36 -6.69 11.41
C ALA A 308 -12.69 -6.11 10.14
N ALA A 309 -11.53 -6.65 9.76
CA ALA A 309 -10.81 -6.25 8.54
C ALA A 309 -11.61 -6.58 7.27
N LYS A 310 -12.28 -7.75 7.24
CA LYS A 310 -13.17 -8.10 6.15
C LYS A 310 -14.33 -7.10 6.04
N ASP A 311 -15.05 -6.86 7.12
CA ASP A 311 -16.18 -5.92 7.12
C ASP A 311 -15.71 -4.52 6.70
N PHE A 312 -14.55 -4.07 7.23
CA PHE A 312 -13.94 -2.80 6.89
C PHE A 312 -13.66 -2.66 5.38
N ILE A 313 -12.95 -3.63 4.78
CA ILE A 313 -12.55 -3.51 3.37
C ILE A 313 -13.75 -3.62 2.41
N TYR A 314 -14.78 -4.40 2.76
CA TYR A 314 -16.00 -4.49 1.98
C TYR A 314 -16.83 -3.21 2.04
N ASN A 315 -16.92 -2.57 3.22
CA ASN A 315 -17.58 -1.27 3.37
C ASN A 315 -16.82 -0.19 2.60
N LYS A 316 -15.49 -0.13 2.76
CA LYS A 316 -14.63 0.80 2.03
C LYS A 316 -14.76 0.64 0.51
N ARG A 317 -14.80 -0.60 0.00
CA ARG A 317 -15.09 -0.87 -1.41
C ARG A 317 -16.41 -0.24 -1.84
N THR A 318 -17.47 -0.44 -1.05
CA THR A 318 -18.80 0.08 -1.37
C THR A 318 -18.79 1.62 -1.41
N GLU A 319 -18.15 2.27 -0.45
CA GLU A 319 -18.03 3.72 -0.40
C GLU A 319 -17.21 4.26 -1.58
N MET A 320 -16.08 3.65 -1.88
CA MET A 320 -15.19 4.10 -2.95
C MET A 320 -15.77 3.85 -4.35
N THR A 321 -16.64 2.84 -4.52
CA THR A 321 -17.33 2.59 -5.79
C THR A 321 -18.22 3.77 -6.20
N GLN A 322 -18.78 4.51 -5.24
CA GLN A 322 -19.57 5.70 -5.51
C GLN A 322 -18.81 6.84 -6.18
N LEU A 323 -17.46 6.85 -6.09
CA LEU A 323 -16.63 7.83 -6.81
C LEU A 323 -16.56 7.58 -8.32
N ILE A 324 -16.97 6.38 -8.75
CA ILE A 324 -16.81 5.91 -10.12
C ILE A 324 -18.15 5.92 -10.88
N GLU A 325 -19.25 5.85 -10.15
CA GLU A 325 -20.64 5.94 -10.67
C GLU A 325 -21.02 7.38 -10.96
#